data_fa4a521fc897fd839d2f96160cb471dd
#
_entry.id   fa4a521fc897fd839d2f96160cb471dd
#
_cell.length_a   1.000
_cell.length_b   1.000
_cell.length_c   1.000
_cell.angle_alpha   90.00
_cell.angle_beta   90.00
_cell.angle_gamma   90.00
#
_symmetry.space_group_name_H-M   'P 1'
#
loop_
_entity.id
_entity.type
_entity.pdbx_description
1 polymer ?
#
loop_
_entity_poly.entity_id
_entity_poly.type
_entity_poly.pdbx_seq_one_letter_code
_entity_poly.pdbx_strand_id
1 'polypeptide(L)'
;PGVYTVTVQAGGQTLTHSLTVQEQDFDVQYMTMPQSTAAETALSAQANAEWNEKIEPLKLICDEEKYWENPFQQPTFGPISTQFGSIRYTNDDPTPTRHNGTDIAAARGTVVSAANNGRVLFADYLQLTGNTVIIEHGFGLKSWYYHMDSLNVKTGDTVKKGDQIGTVGSTGYSTGPHLHFALSVNNVFVNPWTAVNDGI
;
A
#
# COMPACT_ATOMS: atom_id res chain seq x y z
N PRO A 1 18.04 11.93 9.03
CA PRO A 1 17.55 13.00 9.91
C PRO A 1 18.25 14.31 9.60
N GLY A 2 17.57 15.45 9.86
CA GLY A 2 18.10 16.78 9.60
C GLY A 2 16.99 17.80 9.30
N VAL A 3 17.40 19.06 9.14
CA VAL A 3 16.49 20.13 8.74
C VAL A 3 16.72 20.44 7.25
N TYR A 4 15.65 20.40 6.49
CA TYR A 4 15.66 20.60 5.04
C TYR A 4 14.79 21.81 4.69
N THR A 5 15.22 22.59 3.71
CA THR A 5 14.43 23.71 3.19
C THR A 5 13.69 23.25 1.94
N VAL A 6 12.37 23.36 1.95
CA VAL A 6 11.51 23.11 0.78
C VAL A 6 11.07 24.45 0.23
N THR A 7 11.30 24.67 -1.07
CA THR A 7 10.87 25.88 -1.77
C THR A 7 9.87 25.52 -2.84
N VAL A 8 8.71 26.15 -2.80
CA VAL A 8 7.65 26.02 -3.81
C VAL A 8 7.51 27.34 -4.56
N GLN A 9 7.52 27.26 -5.88
CA GLN A 9 7.31 28.42 -6.77
C GLN A 9 6.02 28.21 -7.56
N ALA A 10 5.09 29.11 -7.41
CA ALA A 10 3.82 29.08 -8.15
C ALA A 10 3.29 30.51 -8.36
N GLY A 11 2.77 30.82 -9.54
CA GLY A 11 2.17 32.12 -9.84
C GLY A 11 3.09 33.32 -9.62
N GLY A 12 4.40 33.15 -9.82
CA GLY A 12 5.40 34.21 -9.55
C GLY A 12 5.73 34.44 -8.07
N GLN A 13 5.16 33.65 -7.20
CA GLN A 13 5.45 33.66 -5.76
C GLN A 13 6.38 32.52 -5.37
N THR A 14 7.22 32.77 -4.36
CA THR A 14 8.11 31.77 -3.76
C THR A 14 7.75 31.60 -2.30
N LEU A 15 7.42 30.40 -1.91
CA LEU A 15 7.20 30.01 -0.52
C LEU A 15 8.34 29.08 -0.08
N THR A 16 8.89 29.35 1.09
CA THR A 16 9.95 28.52 1.67
C THR A 16 9.50 28.01 3.02
N HIS A 17 9.65 26.71 3.25
CA HIS A 17 9.30 26.05 4.50
C HIS A 17 10.45 25.16 4.98
N SER A 18 10.71 25.15 6.28
CA SER A 18 11.68 24.25 6.91
C SER A 18 10.98 22.97 7.32
N LEU A 19 11.50 21.85 6.82
CA LEU A 19 11.03 20.50 7.14
C LEU A 19 12.08 19.79 8.02
N THR A 20 11.67 19.36 9.20
CA THR A 20 12.54 18.54 10.08
C THR A 20 12.26 17.07 9.85
N VAL A 21 13.27 16.34 9.39
CA VAL A 21 13.26 14.87 9.29
C VAL A 21 13.86 14.29 10.56
N GLN A 22 13.03 13.64 11.36
CA GLN A 22 13.45 12.99 12.60
C GLN A 22 14.06 11.62 12.33
N GLU A 23 14.96 11.19 13.20
CA GLU A 23 15.42 9.80 13.25
C GLU A 23 14.29 8.92 13.77
N GLN A 24 14.11 7.76 13.14
CA GLN A 24 13.09 6.78 13.52
C GLN A 24 13.73 5.40 13.55
N ASP A 25 13.61 4.73 14.68
CA ASP A 25 13.91 3.32 14.79
C ASP A 25 12.77 2.49 14.21
N PHE A 26 13.13 1.54 13.34
CA PHE A 26 12.17 0.63 12.73
C PHE A 26 12.41 -0.79 13.23
N ASP A 27 11.34 -1.52 13.47
CA ASP A 27 11.40 -2.92 13.85
C ASP A 27 12.14 -3.77 12.81
N VAL A 28 12.93 -4.72 13.28
CA VAL A 28 13.63 -5.68 12.44
C VAL A 28 12.92 -7.03 12.53
N GLN A 29 12.58 -7.58 11.36
CA GLN A 29 11.91 -8.87 11.22
C GLN A 29 12.76 -9.84 10.42
N TYR A 30 12.83 -11.08 10.91
CA TYR A 30 13.41 -12.21 10.20
C TYR A 30 12.28 -13.13 9.77
N MET A 31 12.14 -13.33 8.46
CA MET A 31 11.05 -14.09 7.88
C MET A 31 11.58 -15.33 7.16
N THR A 32 10.86 -16.44 7.32
CA THR A 32 11.08 -17.61 6.47
C THR A 32 9.92 -17.74 5.49
N MET A 33 10.24 -17.70 4.21
CA MET A 33 9.31 -17.90 3.12
C MET A 33 9.60 -19.25 2.46
N PRO A 34 8.59 -20.10 2.20
CA PRO A 34 8.80 -21.31 1.41
C PRO A 34 9.50 -20.99 0.09
N GLN A 35 10.52 -21.74 -0.25
CA GLN A 35 11.34 -21.46 -1.43
C GLN A 35 10.53 -21.49 -2.73
N SER A 36 9.52 -22.37 -2.81
CA SER A 36 8.58 -22.41 -3.94
C SER A 36 7.81 -21.10 -4.08
N THR A 37 7.25 -20.58 -2.98
CA THR A 37 6.52 -19.31 -2.97
C THR A 37 7.42 -18.15 -3.38
N ALA A 38 8.63 -18.07 -2.84
CA ALA A 38 9.59 -17.04 -3.21
C ALA A 38 9.97 -17.10 -4.70
N ALA A 39 10.20 -18.30 -5.23
CA ALA A 39 10.55 -18.51 -6.63
C ALA A 39 9.42 -18.17 -7.61
N GLU A 40 8.18 -18.41 -7.22
CA GLU A 40 6.99 -18.12 -8.03
C GLU A 40 6.54 -16.66 -7.93
N THR A 41 7.03 -15.91 -6.95
CA THR A 41 6.60 -14.54 -6.65
C THR A 41 7.78 -13.54 -6.70
N ALA A 42 8.37 -13.21 -5.55
CA ALA A 42 9.36 -12.13 -5.43
C ALA A 42 10.64 -12.34 -6.26
N LEU A 43 11.07 -13.59 -6.46
CA LEU A 43 12.24 -13.92 -7.27
C LEU A 43 11.89 -14.24 -8.74
N SER A 44 10.61 -14.26 -9.10
CA SER A 44 10.15 -14.56 -10.44
C SER A 44 10.35 -13.39 -11.40
N ALA A 45 11.12 -13.58 -12.45
CA ALA A 45 11.25 -12.61 -13.53
C ALA A 45 9.89 -12.31 -14.20
N GLN A 46 9.02 -13.32 -14.28
CA GLN A 46 7.68 -13.18 -14.84
C GLN A 46 6.79 -12.32 -13.94
N ALA A 47 6.82 -12.50 -12.60
CA ALA A 47 6.06 -11.68 -11.67
C ALA A 47 6.53 -10.22 -11.71
N ASN A 48 7.84 -9.98 -11.84
CA ASN A 48 8.38 -8.64 -11.99
C ASN A 48 7.98 -8.01 -13.34
N ALA A 49 7.98 -8.76 -14.42
CA ALA A 49 7.52 -8.29 -15.73
C ALA A 49 6.02 -7.95 -15.70
N GLU A 50 5.20 -8.81 -15.07
CA GLU A 50 3.76 -8.56 -14.86
C GLU A 50 3.52 -7.27 -14.08
N TRP A 51 4.27 -7.06 -13.00
CA TRP A 51 4.20 -5.82 -12.21
C TRP A 51 4.53 -4.58 -13.04
N ASN A 52 5.62 -4.63 -13.79
CA ASN A 52 6.05 -3.52 -14.63
C ASN A 52 5.03 -3.20 -15.74
N GLU A 53 4.40 -4.22 -16.32
CA GLU A 53 3.39 -4.03 -17.36
C GLU A 53 2.08 -3.47 -16.80
N LYS A 54 1.57 -4.06 -15.69
CA LYS A 54 0.23 -3.78 -15.20
C LYS A 54 0.19 -2.63 -14.18
N ILE A 55 1.23 -2.46 -13.36
CA ILE A 55 1.19 -1.55 -12.21
C ILE A 55 1.99 -0.27 -12.42
N GLU A 56 3.19 -0.34 -13.02
CA GLU A 56 4.00 0.87 -13.23
C GLU A 56 3.25 1.98 -13.97
N PRO A 57 2.45 1.71 -15.03
CA PRO A 57 1.66 2.75 -15.69
C PRO A 57 0.61 3.40 -14.77
N LEU A 58 0.04 2.65 -13.82
CA LEU A 58 -0.97 3.17 -12.90
C LEU A 58 -0.40 4.18 -11.91
N LYS A 59 0.88 4.10 -11.64
CA LYS A 59 1.57 5.07 -10.78
C LYS A 59 1.54 6.48 -11.35
N LEU A 60 1.47 6.62 -12.68
CA LEU A 60 1.42 7.91 -13.36
C LEU A 60 0.02 8.53 -13.37
N ILE A 61 -1.02 7.76 -13.03
CA ILE A 61 -2.39 8.27 -12.98
C ILE A 61 -2.53 9.20 -11.78
N CYS A 62 -3.06 10.38 -12.03
CA CYS A 62 -3.32 11.42 -11.04
C CYS A 62 -4.62 12.12 -11.43
N ASP A 63 -5.71 11.75 -10.79
CA ASP A 63 -7.00 12.40 -11.02
C ASP A 63 -6.98 13.81 -10.41
N GLU A 64 -7.49 14.81 -11.15
CA GLU A 64 -7.52 16.21 -10.71
C GLU A 64 -8.67 16.50 -9.72
N GLU A 65 -9.52 15.53 -9.48
CA GLU A 65 -10.64 15.62 -8.53
C GLU A 65 -10.25 15.02 -7.19
N LYS A 66 -10.59 15.71 -6.11
CA LYS A 66 -10.44 15.20 -4.75
C LYS A 66 -11.63 14.33 -4.39
N TYR A 67 -11.40 13.03 -4.19
CA TYR A 67 -12.45 12.09 -3.77
C TYR A 67 -12.47 11.88 -2.26
N TRP A 68 -11.31 11.93 -1.58
CA TRP A 68 -11.20 11.56 -0.17
C TRP A 68 -11.84 12.54 0.79
N GLU A 69 -12.27 12.01 1.94
CA GLU A 69 -12.73 12.72 3.12
C GLU A 69 -11.84 12.35 4.31
N ASN A 70 -11.59 13.27 5.19
CA ASN A 70 -10.79 12.99 6.39
C ASN A 70 -11.66 12.46 7.54
N PRO A 71 -11.10 11.59 8.40
CA PRO A 71 -9.87 10.81 8.20
C PRO A 71 -10.11 9.62 7.29
N PHE A 72 -9.06 8.92 6.87
CA PHE A 72 -9.18 7.59 6.30
C PHE A 72 -9.66 6.60 7.37
N GLN A 73 -10.22 5.46 6.96
CA GLN A 73 -10.57 4.39 7.90
C GLN A 73 -9.63 3.20 7.77
N GLN A 74 -9.46 2.47 8.86
CA GLN A 74 -8.80 1.18 8.83
C GLN A 74 -9.63 0.23 7.94
N PRO A 75 -9.02 -0.41 6.92
CA PRO A 75 -9.77 -1.14 5.88
C PRO A 75 -10.30 -2.51 6.34
N THR A 76 -9.71 -3.10 7.38
CA THR A 76 -10.17 -4.37 7.93
C THR A 76 -9.96 -4.41 9.44
N PHE A 77 -10.75 -5.20 10.14
CA PHE A 77 -10.62 -5.36 11.59
C PHE A 77 -9.52 -6.37 11.92
N GLY A 78 -8.60 -5.99 12.78
CA GLY A 78 -7.51 -6.85 13.25
C GLY A 78 -6.36 -6.06 13.86
N PRO A 79 -5.46 -6.73 14.59
CA PRO A 79 -4.24 -6.11 15.10
C PRO A 79 -3.21 -5.90 13.99
N ILE A 80 -2.38 -4.88 14.15
CA ILE A 80 -1.22 -4.67 13.28
C ILE A 80 -0.18 -5.74 13.61
N SER A 81 0.20 -6.53 12.63
CA SER A 81 1.25 -7.55 12.74
C SER A 81 2.60 -7.06 12.24
N THR A 82 2.62 -6.11 11.32
CA THR A 82 3.84 -5.48 10.82
C THR A 82 3.60 -4.01 10.52
N GLN A 83 4.48 -3.16 11.03
CA GLN A 83 4.41 -1.71 10.83
C GLN A 83 4.99 -1.29 9.47
N PHE A 84 4.59 -0.09 9.01
CA PHE A 84 5.24 0.60 7.92
C PHE A 84 6.72 0.86 8.25
N GLY A 85 7.61 0.64 7.29
CA GLY A 85 9.03 0.89 7.43
C GLY A 85 9.83 -0.23 8.10
N SER A 86 9.17 -1.28 8.63
CA SER A 86 9.87 -2.44 9.22
C SER A 86 10.91 -3.00 8.26
N ILE A 87 12.08 -3.34 8.81
CA ILE A 87 13.21 -3.88 8.07
C ILE A 87 13.07 -5.40 8.05
N ARG A 88 12.99 -5.99 6.85
CA ARG A 88 12.76 -7.43 6.70
C ARG A 88 13.97 -8.13 6.07
N TYR A 89 14.47 -9.15 6.75
CA TYR A 89 15.39 -10.14 6.21
C TYR A 89 14.62 -11.42 5.92
N THR A 90 14.70 -11.92 4.69
CA THR A 90 13.96 -13.11 4.26
C THR A 90 14.89 -14.20 3.83
N ASN A 91 14.71 -15.42 4.36
CA ASN A 91 15.50 -16.62 4.00
C ASN A 91 17.02 -16.41 4.11
N ASP A 92 17.48 -15.76 5.17
CA ASP A 92 18.89 -15.46 5.43
C ASP A 92 19.56 -14.57 4.36
N ASP A 93 18.79 -13.92 3.49
CA ASP A 93 19.32 -12.91 2.56
C ASP A 93 19.90 -11.74 3.40
N PRO A 94 21.18 -11.41 3.23
CA PRO A 94 21.81 -10.31 3.97
C PRO A 94 21.27 -8.93 3.54
N THR A 95 20.56 -8.83 2.43
CA THR A 95 20.00 -7.58 1.90
C THR A 95 18.58 -7.39 2.40
N PRO A 96 18.35 -6.47 3.36
CA PRO A 96 17.01 -6.26 3.87
C PRO A 96 16.13 -5.50 2.87
N THR A 97 14.83 -5.77 2.95
CA THR A 97 13.79 -4.97 2.30
C THR A 97 13.08 -4.08 3.33
N ARG A 98 12.44 -3.02 2.87
CA ARG A 98 11.59 -2.17 3.71
C ARG A 98 10.12 -2.46 3.43
N HIS A 99 9.34 -2.60 4.50
CA HIS A 99 7.91 -2.78 4.41
C HIS A 99 7.24 -1.45 3.99
N ASN A 100 6.61 -1.43 2.83
CA ASN A 100 6.02 -0.22 2.24
C ASN A 100 4.56 0.04 2.63
N GLY A 101 4.02 -0.74 3.55
CA GLY A 101 2.67 -0.61 4.07
C GLY A 101 2.58 -1.09 5.51
N THR A 102 1.40 -1.47 5.93
CA THR A 102 1.13 -2.07 7.24
C THR A 102 0.38 -3.37 7.03
N ASP A 103 0.79 -4.43 7.72
CA ASP A 103 0.07 -5.70 7.69
C ASP A 103 -0.92 -5.76 8.86
N ILE A 104 -2.17 -6.05 8.55
CA ILE A 104 -3.26 -6.21 9.51
C ILE A 104 -3.63 -7.69 9.55
N ALA A 105 -3.31 -8.37 10.66
CA ALA A 105 -3.64 -9.78 10.84
C ALA A 105 -5.14 -9.95 11.02
N ALA A 106 -5.74 -10.78 10.18
CA ALA A 106 -7.16 -11.09 10.25
C ALA A 106 -7.43 -12.48 9.67
N ALA A 107 -8.51 -13.13 10.10
CA ALA A 107 -8.89 -14.42 9.57
C ALA A 107 -9.22 -14.32 8.06
N ARG A 108 -8.90 -15.38 7.32
CA ARG A 108 -9.32 -15.49 5.92
C ARG A 108 -10.83 -15.30 5.80
N GLY A 109 -11.27 -14.50 4.83
CA GLY A 109 -12.68 -14.16 4.63
C GLY A 109 -13.17 -12.96 5.43
N THR A 110 -12.35 -12.36 6.32
CA THR A 110 -12.70 -11.10 6.99
C THR A 110 -12.89 -9.99 5.94
N VAL A 111 -13.92 -9.17 6.11
CA VAL A 111 -14.25 -8.08 5.17
C VAL A 111 -13.10 -7.10 5.06
N VAL A 112 -12.79 -6.71 3.81
CA VAL A 112 -11.92 -5.58 3.47
C VAL A 112 -12.77 -4.50 2.84
N SER A 113 -12.70 -3.29 3.39
CA SER A 113 -13.44 -2.12 2.93
C SER A 113 -12.51 -1.06 2.34
N ALA A 114 -13.04 -0.26 1.42
CA ALA A 114 -12.33 0.91 0.91
C ALA A 114 -12.02 1.88 2.05
N ALA A 115 -10.74 2.24 2.21
CA ALA A 115 -10.31 3.14 3.27
C ALA A 115 -10.84 4.57 3.08
N ASN A 116 -11.20 4.94 1.84
CA ASN A 116 -11.84 6.21 1.50
C ASN A 116 -12.53 6.15 0.13
N ASN A 117 -13.25 7.22 -0.22
CA ASN A 117 -13.87 7.37 -1.53
C ASN A 117 -12.80 7.41 -2.62
N GLY A 118 -13.10 6.86 -3.79
CA GLY A 118 -12.16 6.89 -4.91
C GLY A 118 -12.60 6.07 -6.11
N ARG A 119 -11.69 5.99 -7.08
CA ARG A 119 -11.86 5.20 -8.29
C ARG A 119 -10.90 4.02 -8.28
N VAL A 120 -11.41 2.82 -8.51
CA VAL A 120 -10.60 1.60 -8.60
C VAL A 120 -9.74 1.64 -9.86
N LEU A 121 -8.42 1.75 -9.69
CA LEU A 121 -7.46 1.70 -10.80
C LEU A 121 -7.15 0.28 -11.22
N PHE A 122 -7.17 -0.64 -10.26
CA PHE A 122 -6.82 -2.04 -10.48
C PHE A 122 -7.60 -2.93 -9.51
N ALA A 123 -8.15 -4.01 -10.02
CA ALA A 123 -8.76 -5.08 -9.23
C ALA A 123 -8.59 -6.39 -9.99
N ASP A 124 -7.48 -7.10 -9.73
CA ASP A 124 -7.15 -8.37 -10.38
C ASP A 124 -6.06 -9.10 -9.58
N TYR A 125 -5.72 -10.31 -10.03
CA TYR A 125 -4.63 -11.11 -9.47
C TYR A 125 -3.28 -10.71 -10.07
N LEU A 126 -2.27 -10.63 -9.18
CA LEU A 126 -0.85 -10.50 -9.54
C LEU A 126 -0.04 -11.59 -8.83
N GLN A 127 0.96 -12.14 -9.50
CA GLN A 127 1.79 -13.20 -8.90
C GLN A 127 2.45 -12.73 -7.60
N LEU A 128 2.94 -11.48 -7.55
CA LEU A 128 3.64 -10.94 -6.39
C LEU A 128 2.69 -10.63 -5.22
N THR A 129 1.60 -9.92 -5.46
CA THR A 129 0.74 -9.37 -4.41
C THR A 129 -0.59 -10.11 -4.24
N GLY A 130 -0.80 -11.18 -5.05
CA GLY A 130 -2.06 -11.92 -5.03
C GLY A 130 -3.23 -11.10 -5.55
N ASN A 131 -4.43 -11.40 -5.08
CA ASN A 131 -5.60 -10.57 -5.37
C ASN A 131 -5.38 -9.16 -4.80
N THR A 132 -5.39 -8.19 -5.68
CA THR A 132 -4.95 -6.81 -5.42
C THR A 132 -6.02 -5.82 -5.83
N VAL A 133 -6.26 -4.83 -4.97
CA VAL A 133 -7.05 -3.63 -5.29
C VAL A 133 -6.18 -2.40 -5.12
N ILE A 134 -6.27 -1.46 -6.06
CA ILE A 134 -5.64 -0.14 -5.98
C ILE A 134 -6.73 0.90 -6.23
N ILE A 135 -6.85 1.87 -5.32
CA ILE A 135 -7.83 2.94 -5.40
C ILE A 135 -7.12 4.29 -5.49
N GLU A 136 -7.43 5.06 -6.51
CA GLU A 136 -7.06 6.48 -6.63
C GLU A 136 -8.07 7.33 -5.88
N HIS A 137 -7.56 8.20 -5.02
CA HIS A 137 -8.38 9.11 -4.22
C HIS A 137 -8.35 10.56 -4.75
N GLY A 138 -7.57 10.81 -5.80
CA GLY A 138 -7.31 12.13 -6.38
C GLY A 138 -5.94 12.69 -6.00
N PHE A 139 -5.44 13.59 -6.82
CA PHE A 139 -4.14 14.27 -6.66
C PHE A 139 -2.94 13.32 -6.45
N GLY A 140 -3.02 12.10 -7.01
CA GLY A 140 -1.96 11.09 -6.90
C GLY A 140 -1.92 10.36 -5.55
N LEU A 141 -2.95 10.52 -4.71
CA LEU A 141 -3.13 9.76 -3.48
C LEU A 141 -3.77 8.41 -3.77
N LYS A 142 -3.08 7.31 -3.46
CA LYS A 142 -3.57 5.95 -3.74
C LYS A 142 -3.52 5.09 -2.50
N SER A 143 -4.53 4.23 -2.33
CA SER A 143 -4.51 3.12 -1.38
C SER A 143 -4.36 1.79 -2.09
N TRP A 144 -3.65 0.86 -1.44
CA TRP A 144 -3.22 -0.42 -1.99
C TRP A 144 -3.61 -1.53 -1.00
N TYR A 145 -4.24 -2.59 -1.53
CA TYR A 145 -4.77 -3.72 -0.75
C TYR A 145 -4.29 -5.01 -1.40
N TYR A 146 -3.44 -5.79 -0.69
CA TYR A 146 -2.83 -7.01 -1.23
C TYR A 146 -3.23 -8.24 -0.44
N HIS A 147 -2.91 -9.39 -1.00
CA HIS A 147 -3.06 -10.73 -0.45
C HIS A 147 -4.52 -11.13 -0.19
N MET A 148 -5.47 -10.47 -0.86
CA MET A 148 -6.90 -10.71 -0.65
C MET A 148 -7.32 -12.11 -1.10
N ASP A 149 -8.43 -12.63 -0.54
CA ASP A 149 -9.02 -13.91 -0.95
C ASP A 149 -10.01 -13.74 -2.09
N SER A 150 -10.82 -12.69 -2.02
CA SER A 150 -11.82 -12.35 -3.04
C SER A 150 -11.79 -10.86 -3.35
N LEU A 151 -12.23 -10.52 -4.57
CA LEU A 151 -12.44 -9.14 -5.03
C LEU A 151 -13.93 -8.94 -5.26
N ASN A 152 -14.49 -7.87 -4.68
CA ASN A 152 -15.90 -7.49 -4.82
C ASN A 152 -16.10 -6.25 -5.73
N VAL A 153 -15.01 -5.74 -6.26
CA VAL A 153 -14.97 -4.60 -7.18
C VAL A 153 -14.15 -4.96 -8.41
N LYS A 154 -14.27 -4.16 -9.45
CA LYS A 154 -13.51 -4.27 -10.71
C LYS A 154 -12.86 -2.94 -11.06
N THR A 155 -11.84 -2.99 -11.88
CA THR A 155 -11.19 -1.80 -12.45
C THR A 155 -12.21 -0.88 -13.12
N GLY A 156 -12.17 0.40 -12.78
CA GLY A 156 -13.08 1.45 -13.24
C GLY A 156 -14.24 1.74 -12.30
N ASP A 157 -14.53 0.89 -11.31
CA ASP A 157 -15.61 1.15 -10.35
C ASP A 157 -15.28 2.39 -9.49
N THR A 158 -16.32 3.11 -9.08
CA THR A 158 -16.25 4.13 -8.05
C THR A 158 -16.71 3.53 -6.73
N VAL A 159 -15.95 3.76 -5.67
CA VAL A 159 -16.24 3.27 -4.32
C VAL A 159 -16.36 4.41 -3.33
N LYS A 160 -17.16 4.20 -2.31
CA LYS A 160 -17.25 5.07 -1.14
C LYS A 160 -16.45 4.48 0.02
N LYS A 161 -16.01 5.33 0.91
CA LYS A 161 -15.43 4.95 2.20
C LYS A 161 -16.34 3.95 2.92
N GLY A 162 -15.81 2.79 3.25
CA GLY A 162 -16.54 1.71 3.91
C GLY A 162 -17.17 0.68 2.98
N ASP A 163 -17.23 0.92 1.67
CA ASP A 163 -17.73 -0.09 0.72
C ASP A 163 -16.84 -1.33 0.75
N GLN A 164 -17.47 -2.51 0.78
CA GLN A 164 -16.73 -3.77 0.74
C GLN A 164 -16.07 -3.96 -0.63
N ILE A 165 -14.74 -4.05 -0.63
CA ILE A 165 -13.94 -4.26 -1.86
C ILE A 165 -13.44 -5.70 -2.01
N GLY A 166 -13.56 -6.52 -0.96
CA GLY A 166 -13.18 -7.93 -0.97
C GLY A 166 -13.04 -8.50 0.42
N THR A 167 -12.23 -9.55 0.56
CA THR A 167 -11.96 -10.22 1.83
C THR A 167 -10.49 -10.53 2.02
N VAL A 168 -10.05 -10.61 3.28
CA VAL A 168 -8.69 -10.97 3.67
C VAL A 168 -8.35 -12.40 3.20
N GLY A 169 -7.16 -12.56 2.67
CA GLY A 169 -6.62 -13.83 2.20
C GLY A 169 -5.17 -14.04 2.57
N SER A 170 -4.49 -14.84 1.75
CA SER A 170 -3.04 -15.11 1.83
C SER A 170 -2.52 -15.47 0.44
N THR A 171 -2.96 -14.73 -0.58
CA THR A 171 -2.55 -14.96 -1.97
C THR A 171 -1.26 -14.20 -2.31
N GLY A 172 -0.51 -14.67 -3.30
CA GLY A 172 0.78 -14.08 -3.68
C GLY A 172 1.90 -14.35 -2.66
N TYR A 173 2.81 -13.41 -2.49
CA TYR A 173 3.95 -13.49 -1.57
C TYR A 173 3.50 -13.24 -0.12
N SER A 174 2.92 -14.24 0.49
CA SER A 174 2.34 -14.18 1.85
C SER A 174 2.65 -15.43 2.65
N THR A 175 2.91 -15.25 3.96
CA THR A 175 3.19 -16.35 4.90
C THR A 175 1.94 -16.82 5.66
N GLY A 176 0.84 -16.10 5.58
CA GLY A 176 -0.41 -16.42 6.29
C GLY A 176 -1.49 -15.34 6.12
N PRO A 177 -2.70 -15.58 6.59
CA PRO A 177 -3.81 -14.65 6.38
C PRO A 177 -3.59 -13.29 7.02
N HIS A 178 -3.54 -12.25 6.19
CA HIS A 178 -3.46 -10.83 6.57
C HIS A 178 -3.87 -9.96 5.39
N LEU A 179 -4.16 -8.70 5.67
CA LEU A 179 -4.25 -7.64 4.68
C LEU A 179 -2.96 -6.81 4.72
N HIS A 180 -2.23 -6.73 3.62
CA HIS A 180 -1.25 -5.67 3.43
C HIS A 180 -1.97 -4.41 2.95
N PHE A 181 -1.90 -3.35 3.73
CA PHE A 181 -2.50 -2.05 3.44
C PHE A 181 -1.43 -0.98 3.32
N ALA A 182 -1.41 -0.26 2.19
CA ALA A 182 -0.47 0.83 1.98
C ALA A 182 -1.15 2.08 1.44
N LEU A 183 -0.51 3.23 1.66
CA LEU A 183 -0.84 4.50 1.03
C LEU A 183 0.37 5.04 0.28
N SER A 184 0.14 5.69 -0.86
CA SER A 184 1.17 6.42 -1.58
C SER A 184 0.68 7.80 -2.02
N VAL A 185 1.57 8.78 -1.98
CA VAL A 185 1.37 10.12 -2.53
C VAL A 185 2.39 10.31 -3.65
N ASN A 186 1.94 10.55 -4.87
CA ASN A 186 2.80 10.65 -6.06
C ASN A 186 3.85 9.51 -6.12
N ASN A 187 3.39 8.27 -5.89
CA ASN A 187 4.19 7.04 -5.93
C ASN A 187 5.22 6.86 -4.80
N VAL A 188 5.23 7.73 -3.82
CA VAL A 188 6.02 7.57 -2.60
C VAL A 188 5.13 6.96 -1.53
N PHE A 189 5.47 5.76 -1.09
CA PHE A 189 4.75 5.12 0.01
C PHE A 189 4.97 5.87 1.32
N VAL A 190 3.88 6.06 2.05
CA VAL A 190 3.83 6.78 3.33
C VAL A 190 3.18 5.90 4.40
N ASN A 191 3.41 6.22 5.68
CA ASN A 191 2.75 5.50 6.76
C ASN A 191 1.22 5.68 6.67
N PRO A 192 0.45 4.63 6.40
CA PRO A 192 -1.00 4.74 6.23
C PRO A 192 -1.72 5.18 7.51
N TRP A 193 -1.14 4.93 8.68
CA TRP A 193 -1.74 5.33 9.95
C TRP A 193 -1.78 6.83 10.20
N THR A 194 -0.91 7.60 9.55
CA THR A 194 -1.02 9.07 9.57
C THR A 194 -2.36 9.52 8.99
N ALA A 195 -2.76 8.95 7.84
CA ALA A 195 -4.04 9.29 7.22
C ALA A 195 -5.27 8.77 8.01
N VAL A 196 -5.10 7.63 8.70
CA VAL A 196 -6.17 7.03 9.52
C VAL A 196 -6.38 7.81 10.83
N ASN A 197 -5.30 8.20 11.49
CA ASN A 197 -5.37 8.83 12.82
C ASN A 197 -5.52 10.35 12.75
N ASP A 198 -4.75 10.99 11.86
CA ASP A 198 -4.59 12.45 11.85
C ASP A 198 -5.28 13.11 10.64
N GLY A 199 -5.56 12.33 9.59
CA GLY A 199 -6.05 12.81 8.30
C GLY A 199 -4.92 13.27 7.36
N ILE A 200 -5.28 13.82 6.21
CA ILE A 200 -4.40 14.36 5.16
C ILE A 200 -4.79 15.80 4.83
#